data_739995eadeebddf7730c5c280282c34d
#
_entry.id   739995eadeebddf7730c5c280282c34d
#
_cell.length_a   1.000
_cell.length_b   1.000
_cell.length_c   1.000
_cell.angle_alpha   90.00
_cell.angle_beta   90.00
_cell.angle_gamma   90.00
#
_symmetry.space_group_name_H-M   'P 1'
#
loop_
_entity.id
_entity.type
_entity.pdbx_description
1 polymer ?
#
loop_
_entity_poly.entity_id
_entity_poly.type
_entity_poly.pdbx_seq_one_letter_code
_entity_poly.pdbx_strand_id
1 'polypeptide(L)'
;MIVRLHPEVDNDLLQAMEYYEREAVAELALEFYVEFRRCADEIGERPESFPVTTFGLRRMNLHRFPFHILFEVLNEGVAEIFVVKHDHRDPAFGTERR
;
A
#
# COMPACT_ATOMS: atom_id res chain seq x y z
N MET A 1 5.10 0.63 15.67
CA MET A 1 4.69 -0.78 15.59
C MET A 1 5.33 -1.47 14.40
N ILE A 2 5.37 -2.81 14.42
CA ILE A 2 5.90 -3.57 13.29
C ILE A 2 4.90 -3.56 12.15
N VAL A 3 5.37 -3.31 10.94
CA VAL A 3 4.53 -3.36 9.75
C VAL A 3 4.94 -4.57 8.93
N ARG A 4 4.02 -5.53 8.79
CA ARG A 4 4.23 -6.72 7.97
C ARG A 4 3.61 -6.49 6.60
N LEU A 5 4.18 -7.15 5.59
CA LEU A 5 3.64 -7.11 4.24
C LEU A 5 3.08 -8.48 3.89
N HIS A 6 1.83 -8.51 3.41
CA HIS A 6 1.30 -9.75 2.84
C HIS A 6 2.19 -10.17 1.67
N PRO A 7 2.42 -11.47 1.45
CA PRO A 7 3.33 -11.94 0.39
C PRO A 7 3.03 -11.38 -1.01
N GLU A 8 1.76 -11.11 -1.32
CA GLU A 8 1.38 -10.59 -2.64
C GLU A 8 1.69 -9.10 -2.83
N VAL A 9 2.05 -8.40 -1.76
CA VAL A 9 2.38 -6.96 -1.86
C VAL A 9 3.63 -6.75 -2.71
N ASP A 10 4.61 -7.65 -2.64
CA ASP A 10 5.79 -7.54 -3.50
C ASP A 10 5.39 -7.53 -4.97
N ASN A 11 4.45 -8.38 -5.35
CA ASN A 11 3.96 -8.42 -6.73
C ASN A 11 3.21 -7.15 -7.09
N ASP A 12 2.42 -6.61 -6.18
CA ASP A 12 1.73 -5.32 -6.39
C ASP A 12 2.75 -4.21 -6.69
N LEU A 13 3.81 -4.15 -5.90
CA LEU A 13 4.85 -3.14 -6.06
C LEU A 13 5.61 -3.31 -7.38
N LEU A 14 5.97 -4.55 -7.71
CA LEU A 14 6.67 -4.84 -8.96
C LEU A 14 5.86 -4.42 -10.17
N GLN A 15 4.57 -4.73 -10.19
CA GLN A 15 3.70 -4.35 -11.30
C GLN A 15 3.61 -2.84 -11.47
N ALA A 16 3.49 -2.11 -10.37
CA ALA A 16 3.45 -0.64 -10.42
C ALA A 16 4.77 -0.07 -10.92
N MET A 17 5.89 -0.60 -10.41
CA MET A 17 7.21 -0.11 -10.80
C MET A 17 7.51 -0.42 -12.26
N GLU A 18 7.15 -1.61 -12.74
CA GLU A 18 7.31 -1.97 -14.15
C GLU A 18 6.50 -1.05 -15.05
N TYR A 19 5.29 -0.70 -14.62
CA TYR A 19 4.46 0.24 -15.36
C TYR A 19 5.18 1.59 -15.52
N TYR A 20 5.72 2.14 -14.43
CA TYR A 20 6.41 3.43 -14.49
C TYR A 20 7.71 3.38 -15.26
N GLU A 21 8.45 2.27 -15.19
CA GLU A 21 9.65 2.10 -16.01
C GLU A 21 9.32 2.10 -17.49
N ARG A 22 8.26 1.40 -17.87
CA ARG A 22 7.87 1.22 -19.27
C ARG A 22 7.22 2.47 -19.86
N GLU A 23 6.32 3.10 -19.08
CA GLU A 23 5.48 4.18 -19.58
C GLU A 23 6.02 5.58 -19.27
N ALA A 24 7.05 5.68 -18.46
CA ALA A 24 7.63 6.96 -18.08
C ALA A 24 9.16 6.86 -18.06
N VAL A 25 9.77 6.95 -16.87
CA VAL A 25 11.22 6.83 -16.72
C VAL A 25 11.53 5.96 -15.51
N ALA A 26 12.71 5.33 -15.52
CA ALA A 26 13.11 4.43 -14.45
C ALA A 26 13.14 5.11 -13.07
N GLU A 27 13.53 6.38 -13.04
CA GLU A 27 13.57 7.15 -11.80
C GLU A 27 12.20 7.23 -11.13
N LEU A 28 11.13 7.26 -11.92
CA LEU A 28 9.79 7.35 -11.38
C LEU A 28 9.38 6.06 -10.66
N ALA A 29 9.84 4.92 -11.17
CA ALA A 29 9.61 3.64 -10.50
C ALA A 29 10.28 3.63 -9.12
N LEU A 30 11.49 4.15 -9.03
CA LEU A 30 12.21 4.23 -7.77
C LEU A 30 11.52 5.21 -6.81
N GLU A 31 11.06 6.34 -7.31
CA GLU A 31 10.33 7.32 -6.51
C GLU A 31 9.03 6.71 -5.95
N PHE A 32 8.36 5.88 -6.72
CA PHE A 32 7.17 5.17 -6.27
C PHE A 32 7.51 4.28 -5.08
N TYR A 33 8.58 3.50 -5.18
CA TYR A 33 8.98 2.61 -4.10
C TYR A 33 9.36 3.39 -2.83
N VAL A 34 10.08 4.48 -2.99
CA VAL A 34 10.48 5.33 -1.86
C VAL A 34 9.25 5.91 -1.16
N GLU A 35 8.27 6.35 -1.93
CA GLU A 35 7.04 6.88 -1.35
C GLU A 35 6.26 5.78 -0.63
N PHE A 36 6.20 4.58 -1.20
CA PHE A 36 5.56 3.44 -0.53
C PHE A 36 6.23 3.20 0.83
N ARG A 37 7.56 3.18 0.88
CA ARG A 37 8.28 2.93 2.13
C ARG A 37 7.99 4.01 3.16
N ARG A 38 7.92 5.25 2.74
CA ARG A 38 7.57 6.36 3.63
C ARG A 38 6.15 6.17 4.20
N CYS A 39 5.21 5.76 3.35
CA CYS A 39 3.85 5.49 3.78
C CYS A 39 3.79 4.33 4.78
N ALA A 40 4.56 3.27 4.53
CA ALA A 40 4.62 2.14 5.45
C ALA A 40 5.16 2.56 6.82
N ASP A 41 6.16 3.43 6.85
CA ASP A 41 6.70 3.97 8.10
C ASP A 41 5.64 4.79 8.85
N GLU A 42 4.87 5.60 8.13
CA GLU A 42 3.81 6.40 8.73
C GLU A 42 2.69 5.52 9.29
N ILE A 43 2.34 4.43 8.60
CA ILE A 43 1.38 3.45 9.10
C ILE A 43 1.89 2.87 10.42
N GLY A 44 3.19 2.56 10.50
CA GLY A 44 3.78 2.03 11.71
C GLY A 44 3.76 3.00 12.88
N GLU A 45 3.80 4.30 12.60
CA GLU A 45 3.80 5.32 13.64
C GLU A 45 2.40 5.61 14.17
N ARG A 46 1.40 5.67 13.28
CA ARG A 46 0.04 6.09 13.66
C ARG A 46 -1.03 5.45 12.78
N PRO A 47 -1.19 4.13 12.89
CA PRO A 47 -2.11 3.40 12.02
C PRO A 47 -3.56 3.83 12.17
N GLU A 48 -3.94 4.27 13.37
CA GLU A 48 -5.34 4.63 13.67
C GLU A 48 -5.75 5.98 13.10
N SER A 49 -4.80 6.75 12.52
CA SER A 49 -5.10 8.02 11.88
C SER A 49 -5.77 7.85 10.52
N PHE A 50 -5.79 6.62 9.98
CA PHE A 50 -6.31 6.36 8.63
C PHE A 50 -7.69 5.72 8.69
N PRO A 51 -8.61 6.15 7.80
CA PRO A 51 -10.00 5.71 7.87
C PRO A 51 -10.18 4.25 7.51
N VAL A 52 -11.20 3.63 8.09
CA VAL A 52 -11.63 2.26 7.78
C VAL A 52 -12.54 2.33 6.56
N THR A 53 -12.29 1.44 5.60
CA THR A 53 -13.07 1.37 4.36
C THR A 53 -14.24 0.40 4.49
N THR A 54 -15.02 0.29 3.41
CA THR A 54 -16.15 -0.62 3.29
C THR A 54 -15.80 -2.07 3.60
N PHE A 55 -14.56 -2.48 3.31
CA PHE A 55 -14.11 -3.87 3.53
C PHE A 55 -13.50 -4.07 4.92
N GLY A 56 -13.59 -3.08 5.79
CA GLY A 56 -13.04 -3.19 7.13
C GLY A 56 -11.54 -2.96 7.21
N LEU A 57 -10.89 -2.62 6.11
CA LEU A 57 -9.47 -2.33 6.07
C LEU A 57 -9.26 -0.81 6.09
N ARG A 58 -8.19 -0.37 6.74
CA ARG A 58 -7.82 1.03 6.74
C ARG A 58 -7.15 1.39 5.43
N ARG A 59 -7.34 2.62 4.97
CA ARG A 59 -6.81 3.10 3.70
C ARG A 59 -5.88 4.27 3.88
N MET A 60 -4.71 4.19 3.26
CA MET A 60 -3.78 5.31 3.16
C MET A 60 -3.47 5.57 1.69
N ASN A 61 -3.73 6.81 1.24
CA ASN A 61 -3.43 7.21 -0.14
C ASN A 61 -1.97 7.62 -0.26
N LEU A 62 -1.32 7.25 -1.38
CA LEU A 62 -0.03 7.83 -1.72
C LEU A 62 -0.26 9.28 -2.14
N HIS A 63 0.77 10.12 -1.99
CA HIS A 63 0.63 11.55 -2.28
C HIS A 63 0.81 11.88 -3.75
N ARG A 64 1.87 11.36 -4.35
CA ARG A 64 2.26 11.70 -5.73
C ARG A 64 1.78 10.72 -6.78
N PHE A 65 1.24 9.59 -6.36
CA PHE A 65 0.83 8.52 -7.26
C PHE A 65 -0.61 8.14 -6.98
N PRO A 66 -1.40 7.82 -8.03
CA PRO A 66 -2.81 7.45 -7.86
C PRO A 66 -2.93 6.00 -7.37
N PHE A 67 -2.31 5.72 -6.24
CA PHE A 67 -2.32 4.41 -5.59
C PHE A 67 -2.68 4.57 -4.12
N HIS A 68 -3.17 3.50 -3.53
CA HIS A 68 -3.42 3.48 -2.10
C HIS A 68 -3.06 2.13 -1.49
N ILE A 69 -2.89 2.16 -0.18
CA ILE A 69 -2.54 1.00 0.63
C ILE A 69 -3.76 0.64 1.46
N LEU A 70 -4.08 -0.67 1.53
CA LEU A 70 -5.08 -1.17 2.47
C LEU A 70 -4.36 -2.02 3.52
N PHE A 71 -4.65 -1.76 4.79
CA PHE A 71 -3.96 -2.42 5.89
C PHE A 71 -4.88 -2.61 7.09
N GLU A 72 -4.43 -3.40 8.05
CA GLU A 72 -5.18 -3.68 9.27
C GLU A 72 -4.22 -3.75 10.45
N VAL A 73 -4.68 -3.27 11.61
CA VAL A 73 -3.93 -3.47 12.85
C VAL A 73 -4.37 -4.83 13.41
N LEU A 74 -3.43 -5.77 13.46
CA LEU A 74 -3.73 -7.14 13.88
C LEU A 74 -3.81 -7.27 15.40
N ASN A 75 -2.88 -6.60 16.10
CA ASN A 75 -2.81 -6.60 17.55
C ASN A 75 -1.89 -5.46 17.99
N GLU A 76 -1.65 -5.34 19.30
CA GLU A 76 -0.71 -4.35 19.81
C GLU A 76 0.66 -4.57 19.20
N GLY A 77 1.17 -3.56 18.53
CA GLY A 77 2.51 -3.58 17.97
C GLY A 77 2.64 -4.16 16.57
N VAL A 78 1.56 -4.67 15.95
CA VAL A 78 1.63 -5.26 14.60
C VAL A 78 0.51 -4.77 13.71
N ALA A 79 0.88 -4.22 12.55
CA ALA A 79 -0.05 -3.93 11.46
C ALA A 79 0.39 -4.72 10.23
N GLU A 80 -0.54 -5.08 9.36
CA GLU A 80 -0.21 -5.77 8.12
C GLU A 80 -0.79 -5.03 6.93
N ILE A 81 0.06 -4.78 5.94
CA ILE A 81 -0.35 -4.22 4.66
C ILE A 81 -0.76 -5.39 3.76
N PHE A 82 -1.99 -5.37 3.26
CA PHE A 82 -2.52 -6.45 2.44
C PHE A 82 -2.46 -6.16 0.95
N VAL A 83 -2.64 -4.89 0.56
CA VAL A 83 -2.77 -4.52 -0.86
C VAL A 83 -2.16 -3.16 -1.08
N VAL A 84 -1.46 -3.02 -2.22
CA VAL A 84 -1.09 -1.72 -2.78
C VAL A 84 -1.67 -1.73 -4.19
N LYS A 85 -2.60 -0.82 -4.49
CA LYS A 85 -3.27 -0.84 -5.79
C LYS A 85 -3.60 0.54 -6.29
N HIS A 86 -3.76 0.62 -7.63
CA HIS A 86 -4.19 1.85 -8.27
C HIS A 86 -5.59 2.24 -7.79
N ASP A 87 -5.85 3.54 -7.67
CA ASP A 87 -7.12 4.05 -7.15
C ASP A 87 -8.33 3.62 -7.99
N HIS A 88 -8.14 3.33 -9.27
CA HIS A 88 -9.20 2.89 -10.16
C HIS A 88 -9.28 1.37 -10.32
N ARG A 89 -8.47 0.62 -9.57
CA ARG A 89 -8.57 -0.83 -9.56
C ARG A 89 -9.88 -1.24 -8.89
N ASP A 90 -10.41 -2.42 -9.25
CA ASP A 90 -11.59 -2.99 -8.61
C ASP A 90 -11.48 -2.85 -7.08
N PRO A 91 -12.45 -2.20 -6.43
CA PRO A 91 -12.41 -2.01 -4.97
C PRO A 91 -12.24 -3.30 -4.18
N ALA A 92 -12.70 -4.43 -4.70
CA ALA A 92 -12.57 -5.72 -4.01
C ALA A 92 -11.20 -6.37 -4.21
N PHE A 93 -10.38 -5.87 -5.16
CA PHE A 93 -9.10 -6.51 -5.45
C PHE A 93 -8.21 -6.54 -4.21
N GLY A 94 -7.76 -7.73 -3.85
CA GLY A 94 -6.81 -7.93 -2.75
C GLY A 94 -7.45 -7.98 -1.37
N THR A 95 -8.73 -7.65 -1.23
CA THR A 95 -9.39 -7.63 0.08
C THR A 95 -9.56 -9.03 0.67
N GLU A 96 -9.52 -10.06 -0.18
CA GLU A 96 -9.59 -11.47 0.24
C GLU A 96 -8.28 -11.98 0.84
N ARG A 97 -7.20 -11.23 0.72
CA ARG A 97 -5.89 -11.61 1.27
C ARG A 97 -5.85 -11.63 2.79
N ARG A 98 -6.81 -11.07 3.39
CA ARG A 98 -6.93 -10.89 4.80
C ARG A 98 -7.09 -12.18 5.64
#